data_e19e7d1fa0a053dd9635b7cd0482cc48
#
_entry.id   e19e7d1fa0a053dd9635b7cd0482cc48
#
_cell.length_a   1.000
_cell.length_b   1.000
_cell.length_c   1.000
_cell.angle_alpha   90.00
_cell.angle_beta   90.00
_cell.angle_gamma   90.00
#
_symmetry.space_group_name_H-M   'P 1'
#
loop_
_entity.id
_entity.type
_entity.pdbx_description
1 polymer ?
#
loop_
_entity_poly.entity_id
_entity_poly.type
_entity_poly.pdbx_seq_one_letter_code
_entity_poly.pdbx_strand_id
1 'polypeptide(L)'
;MKRRRKVNKKKVILFMFIIIILIVGSIFIVSKLFDKEVVPSGNSVDKNKDNDKEYSINLLMVGDLLVHDRLYNAMKTSDGYDFKPALTYIKDIVKDYDIGYYNQETILGGSEIGLSSYPAFNSPYEVGDAMIDAGFNLVSLATNHTLDRGETAITNSVNYWNSKSDVLAVGSYLSNEDRDKVNIKEKNNITYTMLNYTYGTNGIKVPSGKEYLVNVWPCTGSDPSTDTKYQEYKDKVKEDINRVRDKVDVLVAAMHWGVEYTHTPTSYQIDMANFLEEQGVDIIIGTHPHVVMPVTYINDTLVIYSLGNFLSAQETNVDYNTTVGLLSTVKVTKHIDKDNNTSIKLSDQNNELIYTYSKNNKDYKVIPFSNPDIKTYLSDYERVYNKYASVIKTMNNTIEVNSMN
;
A
#
# COMPACT_ATOMS: atom_id res chain seq x y z
N MET A 1 35.32 22.72 63.71
CA MET A 1 34.62 24.04 63.69
C MET A 1 33.95 24.21 62.33
N LYS A 2 32.61 24.06 62.23
CA LYS A 2 31.84 24.31 61.01
C LYS A 2 31.42 25.80 60.94
N ARG A 3 31.98 26.54 59.98
CA ARG A 3 31.60 27.94 59.71
C ARG A 3 30.13 27.96 59.17
N ARG A 4 29.19 28.54 59.91
CA ARG A 4 27.83 28.86 59.45
C ARG A 4 27.91 30.06 58.48
N ARG A 5 27.56 29.85 57.21
CA ARG A 5 27.38 30.95 56.23
C ARG A 5 26.16 31.79 56.65
N LYS A 6 26.36 33.08 56.92
CA LYS A 6 25.27 34.03 57.11
C LYS A 6 24.50 34.26 55.80
N VAL A 7 23.23 33.89 55.78
CA VAL A 7 22.35 34.14 54.61
C VAL A 7 22.08 35.63 54.49
N ASN A 8 22.35 36.20 53.33
CA ASN A 8 22.15 37.62 53.07
C ASN A 8 20.65 37.94 52.92
N LYS A 9 20.02 38.43 53.96
CA LYS A 9 18.58 38.71 54.02
C LYS A 9 18.07 39.58 52.87
N LYS A 10 18.90 40.51 52.35
CA LYS A 10 18.52 41.37 51.20
C LYS A 10 18.38 40.58 49.90
N LYS A 11 19.20 39.53 49.66
CA LYS A 11 19.06 38.66 48.48
C LYS A 11 17.83 37.74 48.56
N VAL A 12 17.48 37.28 49.76
CA VAL A 12 16.27 36.47 49.98
C VAL A 12 15.01 37.30 49.74
N ILE A 13 14.96 38.55 50.22
CA ILE A 13 13.84 39.46 50.03
C ILE A 13 13.68 39.80 48.54
N LEU A 14 14.77 40.06 47.81
CA LEU A 14 14.74 40.31 46.37
C LEU A 14 14.23 39.10 45.57
N PHE A 15 14.64 37.89 45.96
CA PHE A 15 14.20 36.65 45.32
C PHE A 15 12.69 36.39 45.55
N MET A 16 12.21 36.66 46.77
CA MET A 16 10.76 36.55 47.08
C MET A 16 9.95 37.60 46.30
N PHE A 17 10.46 38.81 46.10
CA PHE A 17 9.78 39.84 45.30
C PHE A 17 9.64 39.44 43.82
N ILE A 18 10.68 38.83 43.26
CA ILE A 18 10.64 38.31 41.85
C ILE A 18 9.61 37.18 41.71
N ILE A 19 9.52 36.26 42.67
CA ILE A 19 8.53 35.20 42.67
C ILE A 19 7.10 35.75 42.74
N ILE A 20 6.85 36.77 43.59
CA ILE A 20 5.53 37.39 43.69
C ILE A 20 5.14 38.08 42.38
N ILE A 21 6.06 38.76 41.69
CA ILE A 21 5.79 39.38 40.39
C ILE A 21 5.46 38.31 39.32
N LEU A 22 6.13 37.17 39.34
CA LEU A 22 5.84 36.07 38.41
C LEU A 22 4.48 35.42 38.69
N ILE A 23 4.08 35.29 39.94
CA ILE A 23 2.77 34.77 40.33
C ILE A 23 1.65 35.76 39.98
N VAL A 24 1.82 37.04 40.22
CA VAL A 24 0.83 38.07 39.87
C VAL A 24 0.71 38.21 38.35
N GLY A 25 1.83 38.11 37.60
CA GLY A 25 1.85 38.10 36.15
C GLY A 25 1.11 36.90 35.56
N SER A 26 1.27 35.71 36.13
CA SER A 26 0.55 34.49 35.69
C SER A 26 -0.94 34.56 36.01
N ILE A 27 -1.36 35.14 37.13
CA ILE A 27 -2.78 35.32 37.47
C ILE A 27 -3.44 36.33 36.49
N PHE A 28 -2.72 37.39 36.06
CA PHE A 28 -3.24 38.36 35.09
C PHE A 28 -3.38 37.79 33.68
N ILE A 29 -2.51 36.83 33.30
CA ILE A 29 -2.62 36.13 32.03
C ILE A 29 -3.80 35.12 32.05
N VAL A 30 -4.01 34.46 33.18
CA VAL A 30 -5.13 33.49 33.35
C VAL A 30 -6.47 34.23 33.43
N SER A 31 -6.57 35.41 34.08
CA SER A 31 -7.84 36.18 34.13
C SER A 31 -8.26 36.69 32.74
N LYS A 32 -7.31 37.07 31.87
CA LYS A 32 -7.64 37.43 30.46
C LYS A 32 -8.12 36.27 29.60
N LEU A 33 -7.87 35.03 30.03
CA LEU A 33 -8.34 33.84 29.32
C LEU A 33 -9.77 33.45 29.73
N PHE A 34 -10.34 34.02 30.79
CA PHE A 34 -11.66 33.69 31.32
C PHE A 34 -12.72 34.79 31.22
N ASP A 35 -12.38 36.01 30.76
CA ASP A 35 -13.39 37.05 30.45
C ASP A 35 -14.10 36.70 29.12
N LYS A 36 -15.14 35.87 29.24
CA LYS A 36 -16.16 35.75 28.21
C LYS A 36 -17.12 36.92 28.31
N GLU A 37 -16.92 37.95 27.48
CA GLU A 37 -17.99 38.87 27.17
C GLU A 37 -19.13 38.17 26.46
N VAL A 38 -20.32 38.22 27.03
CA VAL A 38 -21.58 37.84 26.37
C VAL A 38 -21.93 38.98 25.42
N VAL A 39 -21.68 38.78 24.12
CA VAL A 39 -22.11 39.67 23.05
C VAL A 39 -23.39 39.18 22.43
N PRO A 40 -24.42 40.03 22.18
CA PRO A 40 -25.69 39.63 21.61
C PRO A 40 -25.53 39.15 20.16
N SER A 41 -26.33 38.14 19.81
CA SER A 41 -26.48 37.58 18.47
C SER A 41 -26.67 38.67 17.40
N GLY A 42 -25.60 38.93 16.67
CA GLY A 42 -25.61 39.63 15.40
C GLY A 42 -24.78 38.83 14.42
N ASN A 43 -25.39 38.44 13.27
CA ASN A 43 -24.76 37.73 12.16
C ASN A 43 -23.47 38.48 11.72
N SER A 44 -22.32 38.12 12.24
CA SER A 44 -21.04 38.41 11.63
C SER A 44 -20.55 37.16 10.88
N VAL A 45 -20.66 37.20 9.57
CA VAL A 45 -19.98 36.31 8.65
C VAL A 45 -18.48 36.41 8.96
N ASP A 46 -17.93 35.34 9.47
CA ASP A 46 -16.48 35.18 9.75
C ASP A 46 -15.73 35.19 8.41
N LYS A 47 -15.19 36.36 8.03
CA LYS A 47 -14.48 36.60 6.74
C LYS A 47 -13.04 36.11 6.72
N ASN A 48 -12.61 35.25 7.64
CA ASN A 48 -11.21 34.82 7.76
C ASN A 48 -10.97 33.28 7.67
N LYS A 49 -11.84 32.57 6.97
CA LYS A 49 -11.64 31.16 6.67
C LYS A 49 -11.26 30.87 5.20
N ASP A 50 -10.86 31.87 4.44
CA ASP A 50 -11.01 31.85 2.99
C ASP A 50 -9.76 31.49 2.18
N ASN A 51 -8.68 30.93 2.75
CA ASN A 51 -7.51 30.61 1.94
C ASN A 51 -6.90 29.19 2.13
N ASP A 52 -7.29 28.45 3.16
CA ASP A 52 -6.84 27.07 3.29
C ASP A 52 -7.65 26.16 2.35
N LYS A 53 -6.96 25.33 1.56
CA LYS A 53 -7.59 24.38 0.66
C LYS A 53 -7.30 22.96 1.13
N GLU A 54 -8.30 22.12 1.06
CA GLU A 54 -8.18 20.69 1.37
C GLU A 54 -8.74 19.85 0.23
N TYR A 55 -7.97 18.84 -0.17
CA TYR A 55 -8.34 17.87 -1.18
C TYR A 55 -8.13 16.47 -0.61
N SER A 56 -8.92 15.51 -1.02
CA SER A 56 -8.73 14.13 -0.57
C SER A 56 -9.00 13.11 -1.66
N ILE A 57 -8.32 11.97 -1.56
CA ILE A 57 -8.55 10.75 -2.32
C ILE A 57 -8.57 9.55 -1.38
N ASN A 58 -9.35 8.54 -1.74
CA ASN A 58 -9.42 7.28 -1.02
C ASN A 58 -8.77 6.18 -1.85
N LEU A 59 -7.81 5.46 -1.25
CA LEU A 59 -7.15 4.32 -1.86
C LEU A 59 -7.68 3.03 -1.26
N LEU A 60 -7.89 2.03 -2.13
CA LEU A 60 -8.14 0.64 -1.77
C LEU A 60 -7.04 -0.22 -2.39
N MET A 61 -6.47 -1.14 -1.61
CA MET A 61 -5.34 -1.98 -2.01
C MET A 61 -5.65 -3.44 -1.72
N VAL A 62 -5.44 -4.31 -2.71
CA VAL A 62 -5.54 -5.76 -2.59
C VAL A 62 -4.27 -6.43 -3.13
N GLY A 63 -4.05 -7.70 -2.78
CA GLY A 63 -2.79 -8.41 -3.03
C GLY A 63 -2.69 -9.09 -4.39
N ASP A 64 -2.16 -10.31 -4.38
CA ASP A 64 -1.71 -11.04 -5.54
C ASP A 64 -2.87 -11.61 -6.35
N LEU A 65 -2.95 -11.22 -7.62
CA LEU A 65 -3.78 -11.87 -8.62
C LEU A 65 -2.94 -12.91 -9.34
N LEU A 66 -3.11 -14.17 -8.92
CA LEU A 66 -2.31 -15.31 -9.35
C LEU A 66 -3.17 -16.32 -10.13
N VAL A 67 -3.10 -16.24 -11.47
CA VAL A 67 -4.01 -16.94 -12.37
C VAL A 67 -3.48 -18.33 -12.74
N HIS A 68 -3.84 -19.33 -11.95
CA HIS A 68 -3.59 -20.74 -12.26
C HIS A 68 -4.52 -21.27 -13.39
N ASP A 69 -4.15 -22.40 -14.00
CA ASP A 69 -4.96 -23.07 -15.01
C ASP A 69 -6.38 -23.42 -14.52
N ARG A 70 -6.52 -23.83 -13.27
CA ARG A 70 -7.83 -24.10 -12.65
C ARG A 70 -8.72 -22.85 -12.64
N LEU A 71 -8.13 -21.68 -12.41
CA LEU A 71 -8.87 -20.42 -12.38
C LEU A 71 -9.31 -20.02 -13.80
N TYR A 72 -8.38 -19.92 -14.77
CA TYR A 72 -8.80 -19.53 -16.13
C TYR A 72 -9.70 -20.58 -16.79
N ASN A 73 -9.54 -21.87 -16.50
CA ASN A 73 -10.44 -22.90 -17.00
C ASN A 73 -11.86 -22.79 -16.42
N ALA A 74 -11.98 -22.38 -15.15
CA ALA A 74 -13.28 -22.10 -14.52
C ALA A 74 -13.98 -20.86 -15.09
N MET A 75 -13.21 -19.91 -15.63
CA MET A 75 -13.68 -18.65 -16.21
C MET A 75 -13.87 -18.71 -17.73
N LYS A 76 -13.69 -19.89 -18.35
CA LYS A 76 -13.80 -20.07 -19.80
C LYS A 76 -15.25 -19.91 -20.26
N THR A 77 -15.45 -19.17 -21.35
CA THR A 77 -16.73 -19.00 -22.06
C THR A 77 -16.66 -19.55 -23.48
N SER A 78 -17.71 -19.38 -24.28
CA SER A 78 -17.68 -19.74 -25.73
C SER A 78 -16.68 -18.90 -26.52
N ASP A 79 -16.45 -17.64 -26.11
CA ASP A 79 -15.74 -16.63 -26.91
C ASP A 79 -14.44 -16.11 -26.25
N GLY A 80 -14.00 -16.75 -25.16
CA GLY A 80 -12.81 -16.35 -24.40
C GLY A 80 -12.91 -16.65 -22.92
N TYR A 81 -12.74 -15.64 -22.07
CA TYR A 81 -12.77 -15.78 -20.61
C TYR A 81 -13.56 -14.65 -19.96
N ASP A 82 -14.24 -14.93 -18.85
CA ASP A 82 -14.94 -13.92 -18.04
C ASP A 82 -14.61 -14.10 -16.56
N PHE A 83 -13.78 -13.20 -16.02
CA PHE A 83 -13.38 -13.19 -14.60
C PHE A 83 -14.29 -12.33 -13.71
N LYS A 84 -15.24 -11.57 -14.27
CA LYS A 84 -16.14 -10.69 -13.52
C LYS A 84 -16.99 -11.42 -12.47
N PRO A 85 -17.46 -12.68 -12.68
CA PRO A 85 -18.22 -13.40 -11.66
C PRO A 85 -17.44 -13.62 -10.35
N ALA A 86 -16.11 -13.74 -10.42
CA ALA A 86 -15.27 -13.90 -9.22
C ALA A 86 -15.19 -12.63 -8.37
N LEU A 87 -15.47 -11.46 -8.95
CA LEU A 87 -15.33 -10.13 -8.34
C LEU A 87 -16.66 -9.53 -7.86
N THR A 88 -17.75 -10.29 -7.91
CA THR A 88 -19.13 -9.79 -7.64
C THR A 88 -19.26 -9.13 -6.28
N TYR A 89 -18.62 -9.67 -5.23
CA TYR A 89 -18.67 -9.11 -3.88
C TYR A 89 -17.69 -7.94 -3.64
N ILE A 90 -16.72 -7.75 -4.54
CA ILE A 90 -15.66 -6.74 -4.42
C ILE A 90 -15.97 -5.49 -5.26
N LYS A 91 -16.59 -5.68 -6.42
CA LYS A 91 -16.81 -4.62 -7.41
C LYS A 91 -17.50 -3.37 -6.84
N ASP A 92 -18.53 -3.54 -6.05
CA ASP A 92 -19.27 -2.40 -5.48
C ASP A 92 -18.42 -1.68 -4.42
N ILE A 93 -17.58 -2.41 -3.67
CA ILE A 93 -16.67 -1.83 -2.71
C ILE A 93 -15.60 -0.99 -3.42
N VAL A 94 -14.93 -1.54 -4.44
CA VAL A 94 -13.82 -0.84 -5.14
C VAL A 94 -14.29 0.45 -5.79
N LYS A 95 -15.51 0.49 -6.32
CA LYS A 95 -16.07 1.67 -6.99
C LYS A 95 -16.28 2.89 -6.09
N ASP A 96 -16.32 2.67 -4.77
CA ASP A 96 -16.44 3.75 -3.80
C ASP A 96 -15.07 4.43 -3.52
N TYR A 97 -13.98 3.94 -4.14
CA TYR A 97 -12.64 4.47 -3.99
C TYR A 97 -12.14 5.14 -5.27
N ASP A 98 -11.30 6.18 -5.09
CA ASP A 98 -10.70 6.95 -6.20
C ASP A 98 -9.59 6.16 -6.89
N ILE A 99 -8.84 5.36 -6.11
CA ILE A 99 -7.72 4.54 -6.57
C ILE A 99 -7.89 3.12 -6.03
N GLY A 100 -7.99 2.15 -6.94
CA GLY A 100 -7.96 0.73 -6.64
C GLY A 100 -6.64 0.10 -7.10
N TYR A 101 -5.82 -0.37 -6.15
CA TYR A 101 -4.55 -1.06 -6.42
C TYR A 101 -4.70 -2.57 -6.32
N TYR A 102 -4.01 -3.29 -7.22
CA TYR A 102 -3.72 -4.73 -7.10
C TYR A 102 -2.37 -5.12 -7.71
N ASN A 103 -1.82 -6.26 -7.30
CA ASN A 103 -0.64 -6.85 -7.90
C ASN A 103 -1.01 -7.86 -9.00
N GLN A 104 -0.66 -7.56 -10.26
CA GLN A 104 -0.79 -8.49 -11.37
C GLN A 104 0.40 -9.46 -11.35
N GLU A 105 0.32 -10.52 -10.58
CA GLU A 105 1.46 -11.40 -10.37
C GLU A 105 1.78 -12.26 -11.58
N THR A 106 0.77 -12.89 -12.18
CA THR A 106 0.94 -13.68 -13.40
C THR A 106 0.83 -12.79 -14.63
N ILE A 107 1.86 -12.81 -15.49
CA ILE A 107 1.94 -11.91 -16.63
C ILE A 107 0.75 -12.06 -17.59
N LEU A 108 0.20 -10.95 -18.08
CA LEU A 108 -0.82 -10.91 -19.13
C LEU A 108 -0.18 -10.92 -20.52
N GLY A 109 0.39 -12.07 -20.91
CA GLY A 109 1.00 -12.22 -22.24
C GLY A 109 0.00 -12.51 -23.37
N GLY A 110 -1.28 -12.74 -23.02
CA GLY A 110 -2.35 -13.00 -23.97
C GLY A 110 -2.51 -14.48 -24.37
N SER A 111 -3.68 -14.80 -24.91
CA SER A 111 -4.00 -16.17 -25.34
C SER A 111 -3.26 -16.59 -26.61
N GLU A 112 -2.80 -15.64 -27.41
CA GLU A 112 -2.11 -15.84 -28.69
C GLU A 112 -0.75 -16.53 -28.57
N ILE A 113 -0.07 -16.39 -27.42
CA ILE A 113 1.19 -17.10 -27.14
C ILE A 113 0.99 -18.37 -26.33
N GLY A 114 -0.27 -18.77 -26.11
CA GLY A 114 -0.70 -19.93 -25.33
C GLY A 114 -0.68 -19.68 -23.82
N LEU A 115 -1.81 -19.91 -23.15
CA LEU A 115 -1.92 -19.82 -21.70
C LEU A 115 -1.13 -20.93 -21.01
N SER A 116 -0.62 -20.64 -19.83
CA SER A 116 0.10 -21.60 -19.00
C SER A 116 -0.02 -21.30 -17.51
N SER A 117 0.23 -22.31 -16.70
CA SER A 117 0.17 -22.27 -15.24
C SER A 117 1.54 -22.54 -14.63
N TYR A 118 1.58 -22.76 -13.30
CA TYR A 118 2.82 -23.10 -12.59
C TYR A 118 3.63 -24.18 -13.34
N PRO A 119 4.97 -24.07 -13.46
CA PRO A 119 5.81 -23.04 -12.84
C PRO A 119 6.03 -21.78 -13.71
N ALA A 120 5.57 -21.73 -14.96
CA ALA A 120 5.77 -20.63 -15.89
C ALA A 120 4.42 -20.11 -16.41
N PHE A 121 3.91 -19.07 -15.76
CA PHE A 121 2.58 -18.52 -15.99
C PHE A 121 2.47 -17.69 -17.26
N ASN A 122 1.29 -17.77 -17.89
CA ASN A 122 0.80 -16.78 -18.84
C ASN A 122 -0.71 -16.70 -18.78
N SER A 123 -1.25 -15.51 -18.62
CA SER A 123 -2.67 -15.24 -18.40
C SER A 123 -3.30 -14.49 -19.57
N PRO A 124 -4.62 -14.64 -19.79
CA PRO A 124 -5.35 -13.91 -20.82
C PRO A 124 -5.60 -12.46 -20.39
N TYR A 125 -5.79 -11.55 -21.36
CA TYR A 125 -6.04 -10.11 -21.11
C TYR A 125 -7.35 -9.84 -20.39
N GLU A 126 -8.34 -10.71 -20.53
CA GLU A 126 -9.65 -10.60 -19.87
C GLU A 126 -9.57 -10.55 -18.33
N VAL A 127 -8.44 -11.02 -17.78
CA VAL A 127 -8.13 -10.82 -16.34
C VAL A 127 -8.03 -9.33 -16.03
N GLY A 128 -7.21 -8.60 -16.78
CA GLY A 128 -7.04 -7.16 -16.62
C GLY A 128 -8.34 -6.39 -16.92
N ASP A 129 -9.07 -6.80 -17.95
CA ASP A 129 -10.36 -6.19 -18.30
C ASP A 129 -11.39 -6.34 -17.17
N ALA A 130 -11.44 -7.50 -16.50
CA ALA A 130 -12.31 -7.72 -15.35
C ALA A 130 -11.92 -6.88 -14.14
N MET A 131 -10.62 -6.72 -13.89
CA MET A 131 -10.12 -5.87 -12.81
C MET A 131 -10.44 -4.39 -13.05
N ILE A 132 -10.27 -3.90 -14.29
CA ILE A 132 -10.65 -2.55 -14.69
C ILE A 132 -12.16 -2.34 -14.54
N ASP A 133 -12.99 -3.31 -14.97
CA ASP A 133 -14.46 -3.27 -14.81
C ASP A 133 -14.88 -3.22 -13.33
N ALA A 134 -14.10 -3.84 -12.45
CA ALA A 134 -14.32 -3.77 -11.00
C ALA A 134 -13.89 -2.42 -10.37
N GLY A 135 -13.13 -1.57 -11.08
CA GLY A 135 -12.71 -0.25 -10.62
C GLY A 135 -11.21 -0.12 -10.30
N PHE A 136 -10.40 -1.17 -10.50
CA PHE A 136 -8.96 -1.11 -10.27
C PHE A 136 -8.25 -0.32 -11.37
N ASN A 137 -7.37 0.61 -10.97
CA ASN A 137 -6.69 1.54 -11.88
C ASN A 137 -5.21 1.80 -11.53
N LEU A 138 -4.66 1.11 -10.52
CA LEU A 138 -3.25 1.15 -10.14
C LEU A 138 -2.72 -0.28 -10.04
N VAL A 139 -1.69 -0.62 -10.85
CA VAL A 139 -1.28 -2.01 -11.07
C VAL A 139 0.24 -2.17 -10.99
N SER A 140 0.72 -3.08 -10.16
CA SER A 140 2.12 -3.49 -10.13
C SER A 140 2.37 -4.68 -11.06
N LEU A 141 3.46 -4.64 -11.84
CA LEU A 141 3.82 -5.61 -12.87
C LEU A 141 5.18 -6.29 -12.62
N ALA A 142 6.05 -5.71 -11.76
CA ALA A 142 7.32 -6.34 -11.41
C ALA A 142 7.08 -7.40 -10.33
N THR A 143 7.09 -8.65 -10.73
CA THR A 143 6.89 -9.83 -9.91
C THR A 143 7.93 -10.89 -10.25
N ASN A 144 8.04 -11.96 -9.45
CA ASN A 144 8.88 -13.10 -9.75
C ASN A 144 8.42 -13.84 -11.03
N HIS A 145 7.16 -13.65 -11.47
CA HIS A 145 6.58 -14.27 -12.69
C HIS A 145 6.61 -13.36 -13.93
N THR A 146 7.21 -12.18 -13.86
CA THR A 146 7.27 -11.24 -15.01
C THR A 146 8.01 -11.84 -16.22
N LEU A 147 9.07 -12.64 -16.00
CA LEU A 147 9.90 -13.25 -17.06
C LEU A 147 9.50 -14.66 -17.46
N ASP A 148 8.45 -15.24 -16.89
CA ASP A 148 8.06 -16.64 -17.10
C ASP A 148 7.93 -17.06 -18.57
N ARG A 149 7.49 -16.15 -19.43
CA ARG A 149 7.31 -16.39 -20.87
C ARG A 149 8.17 -15.44 -21.71
N GLY A 150 9.23 -14.88 -21.09
CA GLY A 150 10.25 -14.07 -21.74
C GLY A 150 9.74 -12.74 -22.29
N GLU A 151 10.56 -12.14 -23.14
CA GLU A 151 10.33 -10.78 -23.68
C GLU A 151 9.02 -10.64 -24.48
N THR A 152 8.58 -11.70 -25.17
CA THR A 152 7.32 -11.65 -25.93
C THR A 152 6.13 -11.39 -25.03
N ALA A 153 6.03 -12.11 -23.89
CA ALA A 153 4.94 -11.91 -22.94
C ALA A 153 5.01 -10.53 -22.28
N ILE A 154 6.22 -10.03 -21.96
CA ILE A 154 6.41 -8.68 -21.45
C ILE A 154 5.93 -7.65 -22.47
N THR A 155 6.34 -7.76 -23.74
CA THR A 155 5.92 -6.85 -24.81
C THR A 155 4.39 -6.83 -24.95
N ASN A 156 3.77 -7.98 -24.94
CA ASN A 156 2.30 -8.10 -25.02
C ASN A 156 1.64 -7.43 -23.81
N SER A 157 2.11 -7.74 -22.60
CA SER A 157 1.58 -7.20 -21.35
C SER A 157 1.70 -5.68 -21.29
N VAL A 158 2.88 -5.14 -21.57
CA VAL A 158 3.11 -3.68 -21.54
C VAL A 158 2.26 -2.97 -22.60
N ASN A 159 2.15 -3.53 -23.82
CA ASN A 159 1.28 -2.98 -24.85
C ASN A 159 -0.20 -3.01 -24.45
N TYR A 160 -0.65 -4.11 -23.81
CA TYR A 160 -2.01 -4.19 -23.27
C TYR A 160 -2.25 -3.05 -22.25
N TRP A 161 -1.38 -2.90 -21.25
CA TRP A 161 -1.52 -1.85 -20.23
C TRP A 161 -1.41 -0.44 -20.80
N ASN A 162 -0.51 -0.19 -21.75
CA ASN A 162 -0.38 1.10 -22.44
C ASN A 162 -1.63 1.48 -23.24
N SER A 163 -2.46 0.51 -23.63
CA SER A 163 -3.76 0.76 -24.27
C SER A 163 -4.87 1.23 -23.30
N LYS A 164 -4.63 1.16 -21.98
CA LYS A 164 -5.61 1.50 -20.91
C LYS A 164 -5.26 2.86 -20.31
N SER A 165 -5.72 3.95 -20.92
CA SER A 165 -5.35 5.33 -20.55
C SER A 165 -5.63 5.71 -19.10
N ASP A 166 -6.66 5.11 -18.47
CA ASP A 166 -7.09 5.43 -17.11
C ASP A 166 -6.35 4.61 -16.04
N VAL A 167 -5.56 3.63 -16.46
CA VAL A 167 -4.76 2.78 -15.58
C VAL A 167 -3.33 3.30 -15.47
N LEU A 168 -2.74 3.24 -14.30
CA LEU A 168 -1.31 3.36 -14.07
C LEU A 168 -0.74 1.97 -13.75
N ALA A 169 -0.08 1.37 -14.73
CA ALA A 169 0.62 0.10 -14.58
C ALA A 169 2.13 0.32 -14.67
N VAL A 170 2.89 -0.17 -13.69
CA VAL A 170 4.34 0.08 -13.58
C VAL A 170 5.11 -1.17 -13.16
N GLY A 171 6.42 -1.18 -13.42
CA GLY A 171 7.34 -2.24 -13.00
C GLY A 171 7.93 -3.05 -14.16
N SER A 172 7.36 -2.94 -15.37
CA SER A 172 7.82 -3.61 -16.58
C SER A 172 7.72 -2.65 -17.77
N TYR A 173 8.71 -2.63 -18.67
CA TYR A 173 8.86 -1.59 -19.68
C TYR A 173 9.44 -2.15 -20.99
N LEU A 174 9.35 -1.38 -22.09
CA LEU A 174 9.84 -1.77 -23.40
C LEU A 174 11.19 -1.13 -23.78
N SER A 175 11.64 -0.11 -23.06
CA SER A 175 12.94 0.54 -23.25
C SER A 175 13.40 1.24 -21.96
N ASN A 176 14.66 1.70 -21.94
CA ASN A 176 15.17 2.54 -20.87
C ASN A 176 14.41 3.88 -20.79
N GLU A 177 14.09 4.49 -21.91
CA GLU A 177 13.32 5.74 -21.99
C GLU A 177 11.92 5.56 -21.40
N ASP A 178 11.27 4.41 -21.65
CA ASP A 178 9.97 4.08 -21.10
C ASP A 178 10.05 3.87 -19.58
N ARG A 179 11.11 3.17 -19.10
CA ARG A 179 11.37 2.97 -17.69
C ARG A 179 11.66 4.27 -16.94
N ASP A 180 12.40 5.16 -17.55
CA ASP A 180 12.82 6.43 -16.94
C ASP A 180 11.74 7.52 -17.01
N LYS A 181 10.69 7.28 -17.80
CA LYS A 181 9.55 8.19 -17.92
C LYS A 181 8.78 8.23 -16.60
N VAL A 182 8.57 9.44 -16.08
CA VAL A 182 7.74 9.65 -14.90
C VAL A 182 6.27 9.70 -15.32
N ASN A 183 5.54 8.64 -15.00
CA ASN A 183 4.11 8.56 -15.25
C ASN A 183 3.35 9.08 -14.01
N ILE A 184 2.85 10.31 -14.08
CA ILE A 184 2.08 10.95 -13.03
C ILE A 184 0.59 10.87 -13.37
N LYS A 185 -0.22 10.50 -12.40
CA LYS A 185 -1.68 10.63 -12.44
C LYS A 185 -2.12 11.72 -11.47
N GLU A 186 -3.28 12.26 -11.72
CA GLU A 186 -3.92 13.24 -10.84
C GLU A 186 -5.38 12.84 -10.60
N LYS A 187 -5.80 12.93 -9.35
CA LYS A 187 -7.19 12.76 -8.92
C LYS A 187 -7.51 13.78 -7.83
N ASN A 188 -8.59 14.51 -7.96
CA ASN A 188 -9.03 15.50 -6.98
C ASN A 188 -7.92 16.48 -6.55
N ASN A 189 -7.12 17.01 -7.49
CA ASN A 189 -5.96 17.90 -7.27
C ASN A 189 -4.83 17.28 -6.42
N ILE A 190 -4.76 15.97 -6.32
CA ILE A 190 -3.66 15.22 -5.72
C ILE A 190 -2.95 14.47 -6.83
N THR A 191 -1.67 14.78 -7.03
CA THR A 191 -0.80 14.09 -7.98
C THR A 191 -0.17 12.88 -7.31
N TYR A 192 -0.10 11.76 -8.02
CA TYR A 192 0.51 10.54 -7.49
C TYR A 192 1.23 9.74 -8.56
N THR A 193 2.19 8.94 -8.13
CA THR A 193 2.84 7.91 -8.95
C THR A 193 3.19 6.70 -8.09
N MET A 194 3.58 5.61 -8.75
CA MET A 194 4.03 4.39 -8.09
C MET A 194 5.35 3.93 -8.67
N LEU A 195 6.27 3.48 -7.81
CA LEU A 195 7.44 2.68 -8.15
C LEU A 195 7.15 1.22 -7.78
N ASN A 196 7.61 0.28 -8.61
CA ASN A 196 7.37 -1.14 -8.36
C ASN A 196 8.63 -1.96 -8.63
N TYR A 197 8.95 -2.89 -7.71
CA TYR A 197 10.15 -3.72 -7.74
C TYR A 197 9.84 -5.16 -7.31
N THR A 198 10.60 -6.12 -7.84
CA THR A 198 10.56 -7.52 -7.41
C THR A 198 11.92 -8.00 -6.92
N TYR A 199 11.93 -8.86 -5.89
CA TYR A 199 13.16 -9.45 -5.35
C TYR A 199 13.90 -10.36 -6.33
N GLY A 200 13.23 -10.88 -7.35
CA GLY A 200 13.78 -11.81 -8.31
C GLY A 200 12.80 -12.20 -9.40
N THR A 201 13.21 -13.11 -10.25
CA THR A 201 12.48 -13.59 -11.43
C THR A 201 12.57 -15.12 -11.55
N ASN A 202 12.37 -15.85 -10.45
CA ASN A 202 12.39 -17.32 -10.37
C ASN A 202 13.64 -17.97 -11.01
N GLY A 203 14.79 -17.29 -10.89
CA GLY A 203 16.05 -17.75 -11.46
C GLY A 203 16.20 -17.51 -12.97
N ILE A 204 15.20 -16.96 -13.65
CA ILE A 204 15.29 -16.55 -15.05
C ILE A 204 16.05 -15.21 -15.09
N LYS A 205 17.20 -15.20 -15.77
CA LYS A 205 18.01 -13.99 -15.87
C LYS A 205 17.35 -12.97 -16.79
N VAL A 206 17.31 -11.72 -16.34
CA VAL A 206 16.98 -10.59 -17.21
C VAL A 206 18.03 -10.55 -18.34
N PRO A 207 17.64 -10.47 -19.62
CA PRO A 207 18.60 -10.40 -20.73
C PRO A 207 19.53 -9.19 -20.60
N SER A 208 20.82 -9.39 -20.83
CA SER A 208 21.82 -8.32 -20.75
C SER A 208 21.52 -7.18 -21.72
N GLY A 209 21.58 -5.93 -21.24
CA GLY A 209 21.22 -4.74 -21.99
C GLY A 209 19.72 -4.48 -22.09
N LYS A 210 18.90 -5.28 -21.38
CA LYS A 210 17.43 -5.15 -21.31
C LYS A 210 16.95 -5.13 -19.86
N GLU A 211 17.74 -4.58 -18.95
CA GLU A 211 17.44 -4.48 -17.52
C GLU A 211 16.17 -3.67 -17.25
N TYR A 212 15.71 -2.89 -18.22
CA TYR A 212 14.45 -2.17 -18.19
C TYR A 212 13.21 -3.07 -18.24
N LEU A 213 13.33 -4.32 -18.72
CA LEU A 213 12.17 -5.22 -18.86
C LEU A 213 11.43 -5.46 -17.56
N VAL A 214 12.15 -5.47 -16.43
CA VAL A 214 11.57 -5.60 -15.09
C VAL A 214 12.50 -5.01 -14.04
N ASN A 215 11.94 -4.27 -13.08
CA ASN A 215 12.70 -3.73 -11.96
C ASN A 215 13.00 -4.84 -10.93
N VAL A 216 14.18 -5.45 -11.03
CA VAL A 216 14.64 -6.48 -10.06
C VAL A 216 15.55 -5.83 -9.03
N TRP A 217 15.37 -6.16 -7.73
CA TRP A 217 16.25 -5.76 -6.63
C TRP A 217 16.72 -7.03 -5.89
N PRO A 218 17.87 -7.57 -6.22
CA PRO A 218 18.32 -8.82 -5.63
C PRO A 218 18.69 -8.63 -4.16
N CYS A 219 18.10 -9.46 -3.30
CA CYS A 219 18.54 -9.70 -1.94
C CYS A 219 19.13 -11.10 -1.89
N THR A 220 20.45 -11.21 -1.81
CA THR A 220 21.16 -12.49 -2.01
C THR A 220 21.88 -12.99 -0.77
N GLY A 221 22.04 -12.14 0.24
CA GLY A 221 22.71 -12.45 1.49
C GLY A 221 21.77 -12.89 2.61
N SER A 222 22.34 -13.18 3.77
CA SER A 222 21.60 -13.46 5.00
C SER A 222 21.35 -12.21 5.85
N ASP A 223 22.06 -11.11 5.57
CA ASP A 223 22.03 -9.87 6.34
C ASP A 223 22.08 -8.66 5.38
N PRO A 224 21.04 -7.81 5.37
CA PRO A 224 20.98 -6.63 4.50
C PRO A 224 22.14 -5.66 4.71
N SER A 225 22.71 -5.56 5.92
CA SER A 225 23.81 -4.63 6.23
C SER A 225 25.13 -4.99 5.57
N THR A 226 25.32 -6.27 5.23
CA THR A 226 26.57 -6.81 4.63
C THR A 226 26.41 -7.22 3.16
N ASP A 227 25.19 -7.21 2.64
CA ASP A 227 24.90 -7.54 1.24
C ASP A 227 25.20 -6.35 0.31
N THR A 228 26.39 -6.38 -0.30
CA THR A 228 26.86 -5.29 -1.17
C THR A 228 25.97 -5.07 -2.40
N LYS A 229 25.41 -6.14 -2.99
CA LYS A 229 24.49 -6.02 -4.13
C LYS A 229 23.18 -5.38 -3.74
N TYR A 230 22.69 -5.72 -2.56
CA TYR A 230 21.49 -5.09 -2.02
C TYR A 230 21.72 -3.60 -1.76
N GLN A 231 22.90 -3.21 -1.21
CA GLN A 231 23.24 -1.79 -1.02
C GLN A 231 23.35 -1.03 -2.34
N GLU A 232 24.04 -1.58 -3.35
CA GLU A 232 24.09 -1.00 -4.70
C GLU A 232 22.69 -0.81 -5.30
N TYR A 233 21.77 -1.70 -4.95
CA TYR A 233 20.39 -1.61 -5.43
C TYR A 233 19.58 -0.55 -4.69
N LYS A 234 19.81 -0.34 -3.40
CA LYS A 234 19.22 0.79 -2.66
C LYS A 234 19.60 2.12 -3.30
N ASP A 235 20.83 2.27 -3.80
CA ASP A 235 21.26 3.47 -4.52
C ASP A 235 20.44 3.69 -5.80
N LYS A 236 20.15 2.65 -6.58
CA LYS A 236 19.28 2.75 -7.77
C LYS A 236 17.84 3.08 -7.42
N VAL A 237 17.28 2.48 -6.37
CA VAL A 237 15.94 2.81 -5.87
C VAL A 237 15.89 4.27 -5.43
N LYS A 238 16.94 4.77 -4.78
CA LYS A 238 17.08 6.18 -4.41
C LYS A 238 17.11 7.11 -5.62
N GLU A 239 17.83 6.73 -6.68
CA GLU A 239 17.83 7.49 -7.93
C GLU A 239 16.43 7.56 -8.56
N ASP A 240 15.71 6.44 -8.58
CA ASP A 240 14.33 6.40 -9.08
C ASP A 240 13.39 7.28 -8.22
N ILE A 241 13.51 7.24 -6.90
CA ILE A 241 12.73 8.09 -5.98
C ILE A 241 13.05 9.57 -6.23
N ASN A 242 14.33 9.95 -6.30
CA ASN A 242 14.75 11.33 -6.58
C ASN A 242 14.22 11.86 -7.91
N ARG A 243 14.04 10.97 -8.90
CA ARG A 243 13.49 11.35 -10.21
C ARG A 243 12.01 11.76 -10.11
N VAL A 244 11.26 11.23 -9.15
CA VAL A 244 9.80 11.37 -9.08
C VAL A 244 9.31 12.19 -7.87
N ARG A 245 10.02 12.15 -6.72
CA ARG A 245 9.49 12.62 -5.42
C ARG A 245 8.98 14.07 -5.44
N ASP A 246 9.77 14.98 -5.97
CA ASP A 246 9.43 16.40 -6.02
C ASP A 246 8.34 16.75 -7.06
N LYS A 247 7.88 15.76 -7.82
CA LYS A 247 6.88 15.96 -8.90
C LYS A 247 5.49 15.52 -8.51
N VAL A 248 5.33 14.87 -7.37
CA VAL A 248 4.04 14.30 -6.93
C VAL A 248 3.76 14.63 -5.47
N ASP A 249 2.47 14.70 -5.14
CA ASP A 249 2.02 14.83 -3.77
C ASP A 249 2.20 13.50 -3.03
N VAL A 250 1.87 12.37 -3.68
CA VAL A 250 1.89 11.02 -3.09
C VAL A 250 2.78 10.09 -3.90
N LEU A 251 3.75 9.47 -3.22
CA LEU A 251 4.61 8.44 -3.79
C LEU A 251 4.29 7.08 -3.15
N VAL A 252 3.88 6.13 -3.99
CA VAL A 252 3.63 4.73 -3.61
C VAL A 252 4.82 3.86 -4.02
N ALA A 253 5.26 2.95 -3.16
CA ALA A 253 6.20 1.89 -3.52
C ALA A 253 5.52 0.52 -3.40
N ALA A 254 5.36 -0.20 -4.51
CA ALA A 254 4.87 -1.57 -4.53
C ALA A 254 6.07 -2.53 -4.57
N MET A 255 6.19 -3.37 -3.55
CA MET A 255 7.34 -4.24 -3.31
C MET A 255 6.91 -5.70 -3.34
N HIS A 256 7.36 -6.43 -4.36
CA HIS A 256 7.15 -7.87 -4.47
C HIS A 256 8.32 -8.60 -3.81
N TRP A 257 8.15 -8.98 -2.54
CA TRP A 257 9.27 -9.31 -1.64
C TRP A 257 8.97 -10.37 -0.58
N GLY A 258 10.00 -10.77 0.16
CA GLY A 258 9.89 -11.65 1.33
C GLY A 258 10.01 -13.12 0.98
N VAL A 259 9.41 -13.96 1.82
CA VAL A 259 9.43 -15.41 1.71
C VAL A 259 8.00 -15.94 1.68
N GLU A 260 7.71 -16.78 0.71
CA GLU A 260 6.39 -17.41 0.55
C GLU A 260 5.93 -18.11 1.84
N TYR A 261 4.63 -17.99 2.12
CA TYR A 261 3.90 -18.65 3.22
C TYR A 261 4.36 -18.26 4.62
N THR A 262 5.11 -17.17 4.76
CA THR A 262 5.61 -16.67 6.04
C THR A 262 4.87 -15.39 6.44
N HIS A 263 4.29 -15.38 7.65
CA HIS A 263 3.54 -14.23 8.18
C HIS A 263 4.41 -13.17 8.86
N THR A 264 5.71 -13.44 9.01
CA THR A 264 6.65 -12.53 9.67
C THR A 264 7.56 -11.88 8.64
N PRO A 265 7.67 -10.55 8.61
CA PRO A 265 8.58 -9.86 7.71
C PRO A 265 10.04 -10.26 7.94
N THR A 266 10.79 -10.41 6.85
CA THR A 266 12.23 -10.66 6.88
C THR A 266 13.02 -9.39 7.24
N SER A 267 14.30 -9.55 7.62
CA SER A 267 15.19 -8.41 7.84
C SER A 267 15.33 -7.50 6.61
N TYR A 268 15.33 -8.07 5.41
CA TYR A 268 15.35 -7.30 4.15
C TYR A 268 14.08 -6.47 3.92
N GLN A 269 12.91 -7.01 4.26
CA GLN A 269 11.66 -6.27 4.16
C GLN A 269 11.63 -5.09 5.16
N ILE A 270 12.10 -5.34 6.39
CA ILE A 270 12.16 -4.30 7.43
C ILE A 270 13.17 -3.21 7.05
N ASP A 271 14.37 -3.58 6.61
CA ASP A 271 15.41 -2.62 6.20
C ASP A 271 14.97 -1.78 5.00
N MET A 272 14.37 -2.41 3.98
CA MET A 272 13.88 -1.70 2.80
C MET A 272 12.70 -0.78 3.15
N ALA A 273 11.81 -1.18 4.04
CA ALA A 273 10.68 -0.33 4.45
C ALA A 273 11.18 0.94 5.16
N ASN A 274 12.16 0.82 6.08
CA ASN A 274 12.79 1.98 6.71
C ASN A 274 13.50 2.87 5.68
N PHE A 275 14.25 2.27 4.76
CA PHE A 275 14.94 3.02 3.72
C PHE A 275 13.97 3.80 2.81
N LEU A 276 12.87 3.18 2.39
CA LEU A 276 11.86 3.84 1.54
C LEU A 276 11.18 5.01 2.27
N GLU A 277 10.88 4.84 3.55
CA GLU A 277 10.38 5.92 4.40
C GLU A 277 11.37 7.08 4.49
N GLU A 278 12.66 6.79 4.79
CA GLU A 278 13.73 7.80 4.84
C GLU A 278 13.89 8.57 3.51
N GLN A 279 13.54 7.95 2.37
CA GLN A 279 13.55 8.59 1.06
C GLN A 279 12.23 9.32 0.73
N GLY A 280 11.25 9.34 1.64
CA GLY A 280 10.00 10.08 1.50
C GLY A 280 8.91 9.35 0.70
N VAL A 281 8.87 8.03 0.73
CA VAL A 281 7.74 7.25 0.23
C VAL A 281 6.59 7.35 1.23
N ASP A 282 5.37 7.60 0.76
CA ASP A 282 4.20 7.80 1.62
C ASP A 282 3.48 6.47 1.95
N ILE A 283 3.43 5.54 0.97
CA ILE A 283 2.73 4.25 1.12
C ILE A 283 3.60 3.13 0.55
N ILE A 284 3.85 2.08 1.34
CA ILE A 284 4.59 0.88 0.94
C ILE A 284 3.62 -0.30 0.92
N ILE A 285 3.49 -0.94 -0.25
CA ILE A 285 2.58 -2.07 -0.47
C ILE A 285 3.39 -3.32 -0.76
N GLY A 286 3.35 -4.30 0.14
CA GLY A 286 4.03 -5.58 0.00
C GLY A 286 3.13 -6.65 -0.61
N THR A 287 3.74 -7.49 -1.46
CA THR A 287 3.13 -8.64 -2.15
C THR A 287 4.16 -9.78 -2.26
N HIS A 288 3.83 -10.93 -2.80
CA HIS A 288 4.63 -12.15 -2.96
C HIS A 288 4.50 -13.21 -1.86
N PRO A 289 4.41 -12.93 -0.55
CA PRO A 289 4.32 -14.02 0.44
C PRO A 289 3.09 -14.92 0.30
N HIS A 290 2.08 -14.54 -0.49
CA HIS A 290 0.80 -15.23 -0.68
C HIS A 290 -0.02 -15.38 0.59
N VAL A 291 0.43 -14.79 1.68
CA VAL A 291 -0.23 -14.76 2.99
C VAL A 291 -0.19 -13.35 3.55
N VAL A 292 -1.15 -12.98 4.37
CA VAL A 292 -1.17 -11.68 5.01
C VAL A 292 0.00 -11.54 5.99
N MET A 293 0.59 -10.36 6.04
CA MET A 293 1.61 -9.95 6.99
C MET A 293 1.17 -8.70 7.74
N PRO A 294 1.92 -8.25 8.77
CA PRO A 294 1.58 -7.07 9.55
C PRO A 294 1.40 -5.80 8.69
N VAL A 295 0.50 -4.95 9.18
CA VAL A 295 0.34 -3.57 8.74
C VAL A 295 0.83 -2.67 9.86
N THR A 296 1.56 -1.61 9.53
CA THR A 296 2.09 -0.67 10.51
C THR A 296 2.34 0.70 9.89
N TYR A 297 2.79 1.63 10.71
CA TYR A 297 3.37 2.89 10.26
C TYR A 297 4.84 2.95 10.67
N ILE A 298 5.68 3.49 9.81
CA ILE A 298 7.02 3.96 10.13
C ILE A 298 6.93 5.48 10.01
N ASN A 299 6.99 6.20 11.12
CA ASN A 299 6.62 7.61 11.19
C ASN A 299 5.24 7.86 10.53
N ASP A 300 5.16 8.65 9.47
CA ASP A 300 3.93 8.94 8.73
C ASP A 300 3.70 8.02 7.51
N THR A 301 4.62 7.12 7.20
CA THR A 301 4.54 6.18 6.07
C THR A 301 3.73 4.95 6.44
N LEU A 302 2.66 4.67 5.68
CA LEU A 302 1.90 3.42 5.80
C LEU A 302 2.70 2.26 5.20
N VAL A 303 2.92 1.18 5.97
CA VAL A 303 3.62 -0.02 5.54
C VAL A 303 2.71 -1.24 5.66
N ILE A 304 2.42 -1.87 4.53
CA ILE A 304 1.72 -3.14 4.43
C ILE A 304 2.74 -4.18 3.99
N TYR A 305 3.19 -5.06 4.88
CA TYR A 305 4.26 -6.01 4.54
C TYR A 305 3.82 -7.08 3.55
N SER A 306 2.55 -7.50 3.59
CA SER A 306 1.93 -8.33 2.55
C SER A 306 0.41 -8.29 2.63
N LEU A 307 -0.23 -8.09 1.48
CA LEU A 307 -1.67 -8.18 1.31
C LEU A 307 -2.15 -9.63 1.14
N GLY A 308 -1.25 -10.60 0.95
CA GLY A 308 -1.60 -11.98 0.61
C GLY A 308 -2.26 -12.10 -0.77
N ASN A 309 -2.92 -13.21 -1.05
CA ASN A 309 -3.62 -13.41 -2.32
C ASN A 309 -4.94 -12.64 -2.37
N PHE A 310 -5.21 -12.01 -3.51
CA PHE A 310 -6.52 -11.42 -3.80
C PHE A 310 -7.44 -12.43 -4.51
N LEU A 311 -7.02 -12.94 -5.66
CA LEU A 311 -7.73 -13.99 -6.40
C LEU A 311 -6.71 -14.99 -6.92
N SER A 312 -6.77 -16.20 -6.41
CA SER A 312 -5.83 -17.27 -6.73
C SER A 312 -6.52 -18.63 -6.69
N ALA A 313 -6.03 -19.58 -7.48
CA ALA A 313 -6.37 -20.98 -7.32
C ALA A 313 -5.26 -21.77 -6.62
N GLN A 314 -4.38 -21.10 -5.88
CA GLN A 314 -3.35 -21.74 -5.09
C GLN A 314 -3.99 -22.59 -3.99
N GLU A 315 -3.61 -23.87 -3.91
CA GLU A 315 -4.13 -24.73 -2.86
C GLU A 315 -3.50 -24.40 -1.52
N THR A 316 -4.32 -24.44 -0.48
CA THR A 316 -3.84 -24.30 0.88
C THR A 316 -3.92 -25.64 1.59
N ASN A 317 -2.80 -26.03 2.22
CA ASN A 317 -2.76 -27.18 3.13
C ASN A 317 -2.59 -26.74 4.58
N VAL A 318 -2.51 -25.42 4.82
CA VAL A 318 -2.19 -24.84 6.12
C VAL A 318 -3.25 -23.78 6.47
N ASP A 319 -4.37 -24.25 7.03
CA ASP A 319 -5.31 -23.38 7.75
C ASP A 319 -5.73 -22.11 6.97
N TYR A 320 -6.13 -22.28 5.70
CA TYR A 320 -6.60 -21.24 4.78
C TYR A 320 -5.58 -20.13 4.46
N ASN A 321 -4.29 -20.29 4.78
CA ASN A 321 -3.30 -19.23 4.69
C ASN A 321 -3.23 -18.54 3.32
N THR A 322 -3.29 -19.29 2.21
CA THR A 322 -3.21 -18.76 0.83
C THR A 322 -4.57 -18.38 0.24
N THR A 323 -5.67 -18.66 0.95
CA THR A 323 -7.03 -18.29 0.53
C THR A 323 -7.57 -17.07 1.28
N VAL A 324 -6.84 -16.62 2.32
CA VAL A 324 -7.15 -15.40 3.06
C VAL A 324 -6.20 -14.30 2.62
N GLY A 325 -6.75 -13.23 2.10
CA GLY A 325 -6.04 -12.01 1.73
C GLY A 325 -6.51 -10.81 2.54
N LEU A 326 -5.93 -9.66 2.22
CA LEU A 326 -6.21 -8.38 2.84
C LEU A 326 -6.68 -7.36 1.80
N LEU A 327 -7.75 -6.67 2.10
CA LEU A 327 -8.18 -5.42 1.50
C LEU A 327 -7.82 -4.32 2.49
N SER A 328 -6.89 -3.45 2.13
CA SER A 328 -6.47 -2.32 2.98
C SER A 328 -6.88 -1.01 2.33
N THR A 329 -7.32 -0.06 3.13
CA THR A 329 -7.78 1.24 2.65
C THR A 329 -7.11 2.36 3.43
N VAL A 330 -6.95 3.51 2.78
CA VAL A 330 -6.43 4.72 3.41
C VAL A 330 -6.94 5.95 2.69
N LYS A 331 -7.26 6.99 3.45
CA LYS A 331 -7.56 8.32 2.92
C LYS A 331 -6.29 9.16 2.91
N VAL A 332 -6.00 9.76 1.78
CA VAL A 332 -4.93 10.77 1.62
C VAL A 332 -5.57 12.14 1.57
N THR A 333 -5.12 13.05 2.41
CA THR A 333 -5.56 14.44 2.43
C THR A 333 -4.38 15.35 2.12
N LYS A 334 -4.55 16.21 1.12
CA LYS A 334 -3.65 17.31 0.77
C LYS A 334 -4.20 18.58 1.34
N HIS A 335 -3.45 19.20 2.23
CA HIS A 335 -3.76 20.52 2.78
C HIS A 335 -2.79 21.56 2.20
N ILE A 336 -3.34 22.67 1.74
CA ILE A 336 -2.57 23.84 1.28
C ILE A 336 -2.95 25.01 2.18
N ASP A 337 -2.00 25.49 2.96
CA ASP A 337 -2.23 26.61 3.86
C ASP A 337 -2.25 27.98 3.13
N LYS A 338 -2.58 29.04 3.86
CA LYS A 338 -2.63 30.41 3.34
C LYS A 338 -1.30 30.92 2.75
N ASP A 339 -0.17 30.33 3.15
CA ASP A 339 1.18 30.67 2.68
C ASP A 339 1.60 29.76 1.50
N ASN A 340 0.68 28.93 0.96
CA ASN A 340 0.86 27.94 -0.08
C ASN A 340 1.81 26.78 0.28
N ASN A 341 2.04 26.53 1.58
CA ASN A 341 2.73 25.30 1.98
C ASN A 341 1.79 24.12 1.85
N THR A 342 2.28 23.04 1.23
CA THR A 342 1.54 21.81 1.05
C THR A 342 1.97 20.77 2.07
N SER A 343 1.00 20.08 2.66
CA SER A 343 1.23 18.91 3.51
C SER A 343 0.31 17.76 3.09
N ILE A 344 0.81 16.54 3.22
CA ILE A 344 0.05 15.31 2.96
C ILE A 344 -0.16 14.60 4.29
N LYS A 345 -1.37 14.09 4.50
CA LYS A 345 -1.74 13.32 5.68
C LYS A 345 -2.46 12.05 5.28
N LEU A 346 -2.04 10.93 5.84
CA LEU A 346 -2.77 9.66 5.78
C LEU A 346 -3.71 9.54 6.98
N SER A 347 -4.95 9.12 6.75
CA SER A 347 -5.97 8.92 7.79
C SER A 347 -6.95 7.82 7.38
N ASP A 348 -7.86 7.46 8.30
CA ASP A 348 -8.93 6.50 8.05
C ASP A 348 -8.42 5.18 7.45
N GLN A 349 -7.20 4.78 7.86
CA GLN A 349 -6.61 3.51 7.46
C GLN A 349 -7.40 2.37 8.10
N ASN A 350 -7.84 1.44 7.28
CA ASN A 350 -8.61 0.29 7.71
C ASN A 350 -8.22 -0.96 6.92
N ASN A 351 -8.49 -2.12 7.51
CA ASN A 351 -8.16 -3.40 6.92
C ASN A 351 -9.38 -4.31 7.01
N GLU A 352 -9.64 -5.03 5.93
CA GLU A 352 -10.66 -6.04 5.87
C GLU A 352 -10.08 -7.34 5.32
N LEU A 353 -10.29 -8.45 6.02
CA LEU A 353 -9.94 -9.75 5.49
C LEU A 353 -10.88 -10.13 4.35
N ILE A 354 -10.33 -10.76 3.32
CA ILE A 354 -11.07 -11.32 2.20
C ILE A 354 -10.77 -12.81 2.09
N TYR A 355 -11.73 -13.58 1.58
CA TYR A 355 -11.61 -15.01 1.39
C TYR A 355 -11.82 -15.38 -0.08
N THR A 356 -10.86 -16.06 -0.68
CA THR A 356 -11.02 -16.65 -2.02
C THR A 356 -11.66 -18.03 -1.89
N TYR A 357 -12.92 -18.10 -2.25
CA TYR A 357 -13.70 -19.32 -2.31
C TYR A 357 -13.59 -20.01 -3.66
N SER A 358 -13.61 -21.32 -3.68
CA SER A 358 -13.90 -22.14 -4.87
C SER A 358 -14.60 -23.43 -4.47
N LYS A 359 -15.44 -23.95 -5.37
CA LYS A 359 -16.07 -25.26 -5.22
C LYS A 359 -15.62 -26.19 -6.35
N ASN A 360 -14.86 -27.22 -6.01
CA ASN A 360 -14.32 -28.18 -7.00
C ASN A 360 -13.55 -27.49 -8.15
N ASN A 361 -12.71 -26.52 -7.83
CA ASN A 361 -11.99 -25.67 -8.80
C ASN A 361 -12.92 -24.94 -9.79
N LYS A 362 -14.10 -24.57 -9.35
CA LYS A 362 -15.11 -23.78 -10.07
C LYS A 362 -15.73 -22.77 -9.13
N ASP A 363 -16.54 -21.87 -9.67
CA ASP A 363 -17.31 -20.90 -8.89
C ASP A 363 -16.43 -20.06 -7.94
N TYR A 364 -15.28 -19.59 -8.46
CA TYR A 364 -14.37 -18.72 -7.67
C TYR A 364 -15.04 -17.42 -7.31
N LYS A 365 -14.89 -16.99 -6.06
CA LYS A 365 -15.39 -15.72 -5.52
C LYS A 365 -14.42 -15.16 -4.52
N VAL A 366 -14.21 -13.84 -4.54
CA VAL A 366 -13.53 -13.12 -3.48
C VAL A 366 -14.58 -12.50 -2.58
N ILE A 367 -14.64 -12.90 -1.32
CA ILE A 367 -15.71 -12.56 -0.37
C ILE A 367 -15.10 -11.82 0.83
N PRO A 368 -15.51 -10.58 1.12
CA PRO A 368 -15.12 -9.86 2.33
C PRO A 368 -15.67 -10.56 3.57
N PHE A 369 -14.90 -10.55 4.67
CA PHE A 369 -15.36 -11.13 5.94
C PHE A 369 -16.50 -10.33 6.59
N SER A 370 -16.66 -9.05 6.25
CA SER A 370 -17.81 -8.22 6.66
C SER A 370 -19.09 -8.59 5.90
N ASN A 371 -18.99 -9.31 4.77
CA ASN A 371 -20.16 -9.72 4.02
C ASN A 371 -20.89 -10.87 4.76
N PRO A 372 -22.19 -10.75 5.05
CA PRO A 372 -22.94 -11.78 5.79
C PRO A 372 -22.95 -13.16 5.10
N ASP A 373 -22.74 -13.21 3.78
CA ASP A 373 -22.67 -14.44 3.02
C ASP A 373 -21.40 -15.27 3.34
N ILE A 374 -20.39 -14.70 3.98
CA ILE A 374 -19.14 -15.40 4.35
C ILE A 374 -19.42 -16.71 5.06
N LYS A 375 -20.46 -16.74 5.92
CA LYS A 375 -20.90 -17.93 6.68
C LYS A 375 -21.29 -19.11 5.80
N THR A 376 -21.74 -18.82 4.57
CA THR A 376 -22.13 -19.84 3.59
C THR A 376 -20.90 -20.48 2.92
N TYR A 377 -19.82 -19.72 2.79
CA TYR A 377 -18.62 -20.10 2.06
C TYR A 377 -17.48 -20.62 2.94
N LEU A 378 -17.45 -20.18 4.22
CA LEU A 378 -16.42 -20.52 5.20
C LEU A 378 -17.07 -20.79 6.57
N SER A 379 -17.27 -22.05 6.92
CA SER A 379 -18.02 -22.44 8.13
C SER A 379 -17.33 -22.05 9.43
N ASP A 380 -16.01 -21.98 9.46
CA ASP A 380 -15.20 -21.60 10.63
C ASP A 380 -14.61 -20.16 10.49
N TYR A 381 -15.33 -19.27 9.80
CA TYR A 381 -14.92 -17.93 9.47
C TYR A 381 -14.50 -17.09 10.69
N GLU A 382 -15.13 -17.26 11.86
CA GLU A 382 -14.78 -16.52 13.09
C GLU A 382 -13.37 -16.88 13.58
N ARG A 383 -13.04 -18.15 13.58
CA ARG A 383 -11.70 -18.63 13.97
C ARG A 383 -10.65 -18.14 12.99
N VAL A 384 -10.93 -18.23 11.70
CA VAL A 384 -10.05 -17.79 10.63
C VAL A 384 -9.83 -16.28 10.71
N TYR A 385 -10.91 -15.51 10.89
CA TYR A 385 -10.83 -14.07 11.10
C TYR A 385 -9.91 -13.72 12.28
N ASN A 386 -10.19 -14.28 13.47
CA ASN A 386 -9.44 -13.97 14.68
C ASN A 386 -7.93 -14.26 14.52
N LYS A 387 -7.60 -15.38 13.85
CA LYS A 387 -6.21 -15.74 13.55
C LYS A 387 -5.53 -14.67 12.69
N TYR A 388 -6.10 -14.34 11.54
CA TYR A 388 -5.43 -13.45 10.58
C TYR A 388 -5.53 -11.96 10.96
N ALA A 389 -6.58 -11.54 11.63
CA ALA A 389 -6.64 -10.23 12.25
C ALA A 389 -5.53 -10.03 13.29
N SER A 390 -5.18 -11.07 14.06
CA SER A 390 -4.07 -11.00 15.00
C SER A 390 -2.71 -10.88 14.29
N VAL A 391 -2.51 -11.53 13.15
CA VAL A 391 -1.29 -11.40 12.32
C VAL A 391 -1.11 -9.96 11.87
N ILE A 392 -2.16 -9.33 11.33
CA ILE A 392 -2.12 -7.95 10.83
C ILE A 392 -1.65 -6.97 11.93
N LYS A 393 -2.05 -7.20 13.19
CA LYS A 393 -1.76 -6.35 14.35
C LYS A 393 -0.42 -6.63 15.03
N THR A 394 0.36 -7.61 14.57
CA THR A 394 1.55 -8.09 15.29
C THR A 394 2.61 -7.00 15.52
N MET A 395 2.80 -6.08 14.57
CA MET A 395 3.77 -4.98 14.69
C MET A 395 3.17 -3.69 15.22
N ASN A 396 1.84 -3.54 15.14
CA ASN A 396 1.13 -2.36 15.63
C ASN A 396 -0.30 -2.75 16.05
N ASN A 397 -0.54 -2.80 17.33
CA ASN A 397 -1.81 -3.22 17.89
C ASN A 397 -2.95 -2.17 17.75
N THR A 398 -2.63 -0.95 17.33
CA THR A 398 -3.61 0.11 17.06
C THR A 398 -4.19 0.03 15.65
N ILE A 399 -3.62 -0.80 14.78
CA ILE A 399 -4.15 -1.03 13.43
C ILE A 399 -5.57 -1.61 13.54
N GLU A 400 -6.49 -1.00 12.82
CA GLU A 400 -7.87 -1.46 12.76
C GLU A 400 -8.03 -2.59 11.73
N VAL A 401 -8.82 -3.59 12.10
CA VAL A 401 -9.30 -4.64 11.20
C VAL A 401 -10.80 -4.70 11.40
N ASN A 402 -11.57 -4.54 10.31
CA ASN A 402 -13.04 -4.52 10.36
C ASN A 402 -13.57 -5.75 11.09
N SER A 403 -14.43 -5.50 12.07
CA SER A 403 -15.14 -6.59 12.74
C SER A 403 -16.10 -7.27 11.78
N MET A 404 -16.29 -8.56 11.97
CA MET A 404 -17.39 -9.29 11.35
C MET A 404 -18.73 -8.72 11.87
N ASN A 405 -19.69 -8.52 10.96
CA ASN A 405 -21.06 -8.13 11.28
C ASN A 405 -21.88 -9.32 11.79
#